data_f32e9a09a7f28ad1e9b2de3ef9948e60
#
_entry.id   f32e9a09a7f28ad1e9b2de3ef9948e60
#
_cell.length_a   1.000
_cell.length_b   1.000
_cell.length_c   1.000
_cell.angle_alpha   90.00
_cell.angle_beta   90.00
_cell.angle_gamma   90.00
#
_symmetry.space_group_name_H-M   'P 1'
#
loop_
_entity.id
_entity.type
_entity.pdbx_description
1 polymer ?
#
loop_
_entity_poly.entity_id
_entity_poly.type
_entity_poly.pdbx_seq_one_letter_code
_entity_poly.pdbx_strand_id
1 'polypeptide(L)'
;MPTISYQLTLPSSTDEIAPSELETLRKLFSRNGLEADIASNDPTKWTQTHLAVNFIKGTDGKYHVLQLLTGTQGFSPITSLDFLSTDLLPELTHITLIAPKLEKVQLQHLPKLTDLCLTGTAGSQAATLSQLSYELLESLERVVIKDFPKLATTNDDNGSFKLPVEMRNVAGEAIDRLPKLSSLGLSGLPAITDLYIEPLHTTLQGGVSLSGLTNLDLLKASHAKFANLNFSAKDFPNLRYLTLHHVEASSATSVQLSALPKLSLFDISHAEGITKAEISECSQLSALTIEGTKVTAPTLSALPSLKRLTLEENEIASLDLSAFTSVKTVSLAHNRLTNLASVKLPSGIESLNLSGNEELAEADLRPYTSLQSVLIIGLKRGATAQDHDQRGKLASLRIEGLKQLESLRVPNNSIKSVFVEGESYPALETLDLSYNSLTPAACIWTYAILGPRKKDAEDYDRSIKQSKVSLKPAIFEGQAPFDVVLDTNKDFSYADVAQALKAAQFDPSSTGYLFVLRYGTELTSSADFLTGDGIDTAKFTWSFSKHGEYNFRFKFGTYFVLDGVFPAEGFTSKTFKS
;
A
#
# COMPACT_ATOMS: atom_id res chain seq x y z
N MET A 1 7.11 -31.28 -12.87
CA MET A 1 5.86 -32.03 -12.70
C MET A 1 6.05 -33.44 -13.22
N PRO A 2 5.61 -34.51 -12.54
CA PRO A 2 5.67 -35.86 -13.11
C PRO A 2 4.74 -35.92 -14.33
N THR A 3 5.27 -36.20 -15.48
CA THR A 3 4.52 -36.49 -16.69
C THR A 3 3.79 -37.82 -16.47
N ILE A 4 2.50 -37.74 -16.13
CA ILE A 4 1.66 -38.92 -16.11
C ILE A 4 1.41 -39.26 -17.57
N SER A 5 2.08 -40.27 -18.12
CA SER A 5 1.79 -40.76 -19.45
C SER A 5 0.54 -41.64 -19.37
N TYR A 6 -0.59 -41.07 -19.73
CA TYR A 6 -1.79 -41.85 -19.96
C TYR A 6 -1.60 -42.67 -21.25
N GLN A 7 -1.79 -44.00 -21.20
CA GLN A 7 -1.98 -44.76 -22.45
C GLN A 7 -3.36 -44.38 -23.01
N LEU A 8 -3.34 -43.47 -23.96
CA LEU A 8 -4.57 -43.05 -24.69
C LEU A 8 -4.94 -44.21 -25.61
N THR A 9 -6.01 -44.92 -25.28
CA THR A 9 -6.58 -45.97 -26.11
C THR A 9 -7.89 -45.45 -26.70
N LEU A 10 -8.04 -45.54 -28.01
CA LEU A 10 -9.33 -45.23 -28.64
C LEU A 10 -10.30 -46.39 -28.40
N PRO A 11 -11.60 -46.12 -28.09
CA PRO A 11 -12.60 -47.15 -28.06
C PRO A 11 -12.78 -47.75 -29.46
N SER A 12 -13.13 -49.04 -29.52
CA SER A 12 -13.37 -49.74 -30.81
C SER A 12 -14.81 -49.57 -31.31
N SER A 13 -15.72 -49.16 -30.44
CA SER A 13 -17.13 -48.88 -30.77
C SER A 13 -17.62 -47.68 -29.95
N THR A 14 -18.58 -46.91 -30.52
CA THR A 14 -19.30 -45.87 -29.77
C THR A 14 -20.07 -46.41 -28.58
N ASP A 15 -20.42 -47.71 -28.57
CA ASP A 15 -21.11 -48.36 -27.44
C ASP A 15 -20.19 -48.50 -26.21
N GLU A 16 -18.88 -48.40 -26.39
CA GLU A 16 -17.89 -48.38 -25.31
C GLU A 16 -17.75 -47.01 -24.64
N ILE A 17 -18.24 -45.93 -25.30
CA ILE A 17 -18.22 -44.57 -24.74
C ILE A 17 -19.37 -44.39 -23.76
N ALA A 18 -19.20 -43.62 -22.70
CA ALA A 18 -20.28 -43.24 -21.81
C ALA A 18 -21.42 -42.53 -22.61
N PRO A 19 -22.67 -43.01 -22.52
CA PRO A 19 -23.72 -42.53 -23.43
C PRO A 19 -24.00 -41.03 -23.38
N SER A 20 -23.97 -40.43 -22.19
CA SER A 20 -24.14 -38.99 -21.97
C SER A 20 -23.03 -38.17 -22.60
N GLU A 21 -21.79 -38.67 -22.57
CA GLU A 21 -20.65 -38.00 -23.15
C GLU A 21 -20.63 -38.13 -24.68
N LEU A 22 -21.03 -39.30 -25.21
CA LEU A 22 -21.23 -39.45 -26.65
C LEU A 22 -22.29 -38.48 -27.18
N GLU A 23 -23.38 -38.31 -26.44
CA GLU A 23 -24.41 -37.32 -26.78
C GLU A 23 -23.86 -35.89 -26.75
N THR A 24 -23.08 -35.55 -25.74
CA THR A 24 -22.42 -34.25 -25.60
C THR A 24 -21.44 -33.99 -26.76
N LEU A 25 -20.65 -34.99 -27.14
CA LEU A 25 -19.77 -34.90 -28.32
C LEU A 25 -20.58 -34.68 -29.60
N ARG A 26 -21.64 -35.46 -29.84
CA ARG A 26 -22.51 -35.29 -31.00
C ARG A 26 -23.10 -33.88 -31.05
N LYS A 27 -23.56 -33.33 -29.96
CA LYS A 27 -24.02 -31.95 -29.86
C LYS A 27 -22.92 -30.94 -30.21
N LEU A 28 -21.72 -31.12 -29.64
CA LEU A 28 -20.57 -30.24 -29.87
C LEU A 28 -20.20 -30.22 -31.38
N PHE A 29 -20.08 -31.42 -31.97
CA PHE A 29 -19.75 -31.56 -33.42
C PHE A 29 -20.86 -31.01 -34.30
N SER A 30 -22.13 -31.29 -33.99
CA SER A 30 -23.28 -30.78 -34.77
C SER A 30 -23.39 -29.25 -34.72
N ARG A 31 -23.24 -28.64 -33.55
CA ARG A 31 -23.24 -27.18 -33.41
C ARG A 31 -22.16 -26.49 -34.25
N ASN A 32 -21.12 -27.23 -34.60
CA ASN A 32 -19.98 -26.74 -35.40
C ASN A 32 -19.96 -27.23 -36.85
N GLY A 33 -21.01 -27.97 -37.29
CA GLY A 33 -21.09 -28.51 -38.66
C GLY A 33 -20.06 -29.60 -38.96
N LEU A 34 -19.65 -30.35 -37.96
CA LEU A 34 -18.61 -31.38 -37.99
C LEU A 34 -19.15 -32.80 -37.76
N GLU A 35 -20.46 -33.02 -37.96
CA GLU A 35 -21.10 -34.31 -37.70
C GLU A 35 -20.47 -35.44 -38.50
N ALA A 36 -19.96 -35.14 -39.70
CA ALA A 36 -19.31 -36.12 -40.56
C ALA A 36 -18.02 -36.69 -39.95
N ASP A 37 -17.34 -35.90 -39.08
CA ASP A 37 -16.10 -36.30 -38.45
C ASP A 37 -16.27 -37.44 -37.44
N ILE A 38 -17.47 -37.56 -36.87
CA ILE A 38 -17.82 -38.60 -35.89
C ILE A 38 -19.01 -39.46 -36.29
N ALA A 39 -19.31 -39.52 -37.58
CA ALA A 39 -20.44 -40.28 -38.13
C ALA A 39 -20.30 -41.80 -38.00
N SER A 40 -19.09 -42.32 -37.88
CA SER A 40 -18.84 -43.77 -37.73
C SER A 40 -19.16 -44.24 -36.30
N ASN A 41 -19.74 -45.42 -36.18
CA ASN A 41 -19.89 -46.11 -34.91
C ASN A 41 -18.57 -46.73 -34.40
N ASP A 42 -17.51 -46.63 -35.17
CA ASP A 42 -16.13 -47.03 -34.79
C ASP A 42 -15.30 -45.75 -34.61
N PRO A 43 -15.03 -45.34 -33.35
CA PRO A 43 -14.27 -44.13 -33.03
C PRO A 43 -12.85 -44.10 -33.60
N THR A 44 -12.29 -45.26 -33.95
CA THR A 44 -10.96 -45.33 -34.60
C THR A 44 -11.04 -44.79 -36.05
N LYS A 45 -12.22 -44.69 -36.60
CA LYS A 45 -12.49 -44.12 -37.94
C LYS A 45 -12.94 -42.67 -37.89
N TRP A 46 -13.07 -42.09 -36.71
CA TRP A 46 -13.39 -40.67 -36.59
C TRP A 46 -12.27 -39.82 -37.16
N THR A 47 -12.66 -38.79 -37.87
CA THR A 47 -11.69 -37.88 -38.45
C THR A 47 -11.16 -36.95 -37.39
N GLN A 48 -9.90 -37.14 -37.00
CA GLN A 48 -9.19 -36.28 -36.02
C GLN A 48 -8.62 -35.00 -36.71
N THR A 49 -9.19 -34.59 -37.83
CA THR A 49 -8.65 -33.53 -38.68
C THR A 49 -8.93 -32.14 -38.09
N HIS A 50 -10.15 -31.91 -37.64
CA HIS A 50 -10.64 -30.61 -37.21
C HIS A 50 -10.63 -30.47 -35.67
N LEU A 51 -11.11 -31.50 -34.98
CA LEU A 51 -11.15 -31.58 -33.51
C LEU A 51 -10.75 -33.00 -33.12
N ALA A 52 -9.67 -33.12 -32.36
CA ALA A 52 -9.23 -34.39 -31.84
C ALA A 52 -9.80 -34.62 -30.44
N VAL A 53 -10.30 -35.85 -30.21
CA VAL A 53 -10.91 -36.27 -28.95
C VAL A 53 -10.09 -37.43 -28.39
N ASN A 54 -9.54 -37.25 -27.20
CA ASN A 54 -8.84 -38.31 -26.48
C ASN A 54 -9.70 -38.86 -25.35
N PHE A 55 -9.61 -40.16 -25.11
CA PHE A 55 -10.42 -40.89 -24.16
C PHE A 55 -9.56 -41.55 -23.06
N ILE A 56 -10.18 -41.79 -21.93
CA ILE A 56 -9.66 -42.62 -20.84
C ILE A 56 -10.70 -43.70 -20.49
N LYS A 57 -10.24 -44.94 -20.24
CA LYS A 57 -11.13 -46.01 -19.78
C LYS A 57 -11.38 -45.87 -18.28
N GLY A 58 -12.64 -45.68 -17.90
CA GLY A 58 -13.05 -45.56 -16.51
C GLY A 58 -13.17 -46.92 -15.80
N THR A 59 -13.39 -46.85 -14.49
CA THR A 59 -13.61 -48.03 -13.63
C THR A 59 -14.96 -48.71 -13.89
N ASP A 60 -15.89 -48.00 -14.53
CA ASP A 60 -17.17 -48.51 -15.01
C ASP A 60 -17.07 -49.34 -16.29
N GLY A 61 -15.82 -49.43 -16.83
CA GLY A 61 -15.54 -50.13 -18.08
C GLY A 61 -15.84 -49.34 -19.34
N LYS A 62 -16.39 -48.12 -19.23
CA LYS A 62 -16.65 -47.20 -20.34
C LYS A 62 -15.46 -46.30 -20.64
N TYR A 63 -15.46 -45.71 -21.84
CA TYR A 63 -14.52 -44.67 -22.20
C TYR A 63 -15.14 -43.31 -21.95
N HIS A 64 -14.38 -42.44 -21.33
CA HIS A 64 -14.74 -41.06 -21.03
C HIS A 64 -13.87 -40.08 -21.78
N VAL A 65 -14.41 -38.93 -22.15
CA VAL A 65 -13.66 -37.86 -22.82
C VAL A 65 -12.67 -37.27 -21.86
N LEU A 66 -11.37 -37.35 -22.18
CA LEU A 66 -10.28 -36.82 -21.36
C LEU A 66 -9.78 -35.47 -21.86
N GLN A 67 -9.67 -35.31 -23.19
CA GLN A 67 -9.09 -34.12 -23.79
C GLN A 67 -9.79 -33.75 -25.11
N LEU A 68 -9.93 -32.46 -25.36
CA LEU A 68 -10.31 -31.87 -26.63
C LEU A 68 -9.12 -31.05 -27.15
N LEU A 69 -8.62 -31.43 -28.32
CA LEU A 69 -7.39 -30.86 -28.89
C LEU A 69 -7.63 -30.38 -30.33
N THR A 70 -6.80 -29.47 -30.79
CA THR A 70 -6.75 -29.13 -32.22
C THR A 70 -6.43 -30.39 -33.03
N GLY A 71 -7.19 -30.61 -34.08
CA GLY A 71 -6.99 -31.74 -34.96
C GLY A 71 -5.72 -31.63 -35.83
N THR A 72 -5.46 -32.68 -36.61
CA THR A 72 -4.23 -32.83 -37.42
C THR A 72 -4.08 -31.76 -38.53
N GLN A 73 -5.14 -31.02 -38.85
CA GLN A 73 -5.09 -29.88 -39.77
C GLN A 73 -4.35 -28.65 -39.19
N GLY A 74 -4.02 -28.66 -37.90
CA GLY A 74 -3.31 -27.58 -37.24
C GLY A 74 -4.19 -26.41 -36.78
N PHE A 75 -5.48 -26.42 -37.11
CA PHE A 75 -6.49 -25.50 -36.55
C PHE A 75 -7.84 -26.20 -36.50
N SER A 76 -8.72 -25.74 -35.62
CA SER A 76 -10.11 -26.22 -35.54
C SER A 76 -11.06 -25.17 -36.14
N PRO A 77 -11.96 -25.54 -37.05
CA PRO A 77 -12.92 -24.61 -37.63
C PRO A 77 -14.11 -24.30 -36.74
N ILE A 78 -14.10 -24.78 -35.50
CA ILE A 78 -15.21 -24.59 -34.57
C ILE A 78 -15.51 -23.11 -34.34
N THR A 79 -16.80 -22.81 -34.25
CA THR A 79 -17.33 -21.49 -33.96
C THR A 79 -17.88 -21.40 -32.53
N SER A 80 -18.24 -22.55 -31.96
CA SER A 80 -18.82 -22.62 -30.61
C SER A 80 -18.16 -23.71 -29.76
N LEU A 81 -17.70 -23.31 -28.57
CA LEU A 81 -17.30 -24.19 -27.50
C LEU A 81 -18.27 -23.96 -26.34
N ASP A 82 -19.42 -24.61 -26.42
CA ASP A 82 -20.57 -24.36 -25.56
C ASP A 82 -20.96 -25.65 -24.82
N PHE A 83 -20.66 -25.72 -23.55
CA PHE A 83 -21.06 -26.78 -22.64
C PHE A 83 -22.10 -26.24 -21.66
N LEU A 84 -23.36 -26.64 -21.88
CA LEU A 84 -24.50 -26.27 -21.02
C LEU A 84 -24.63 -27.23 -19.85
N SER A 85 -25.48 -26.89 -18.89
CA SER A 85 -25.73 -27.70 -17.69
C SER A 85 -26.17 -29.15 -17.95
N THR A 86 -26.62 -29.45 -19.16
CA THR A 86 -27.01 -30.81 -19.62
C THR A 86 -25.87 -31.54 -20.33
N ASP A 87 -24.77 -30.89 -20.62
CA ASP A 87 -23.66 -31.44 -21.38
C ASP A 87 -22.61 -31.95 -20.40
N LEU A 88 -22.52 -33.26 -20.19
CA LEU A 88 -21.71 -33.88 -19.17
C LEU A 88 -20.40 -34.43 -19.75
N LEU A 89 -19.27 -33.89 -19.34
CA LEU A 89 -17.91 -34.40 -19.59
C LEU A 89 -17.12 -34.48 -18.29
N PRO A 90 -17.48 -35.40 -17.38
CA PRO A 90 -16.97 -35.40 -16.00
C PRO A 90 -15.48 -35.71 -15.89
N GLU A 91 -14.89 -36.37 -16.88
CA GLU A 91 -13.47 -36.72 -16.90
C GLU A 91 -12.61 -35.78 -17.76
N LEU A 92 -13.21 -34.76 -18.38
CA LEU A 92 -12.47 -33.80 -19.24
C LEU A 92 -11.48 -32.99 -18.42
N THR A 93 -10.20 -33.11 -18.74
CA THR A 93 -9.11 -32.43 -18.05
C THR A 93 -8.47 -31.30 -18.86
N HIS A 94 -8.44 -31.40 -20.19
CA HIS A 94 -7.75 -30.44 -21.04
C HIS A 94 -8.59 -30.02 -22.24
N ILE A 95 -8.64 -28.73 -22.50
CA ILE A 95 -9.11 -28.11 -23.74
C ILE A 95 -7.96 -27.31 -24.33
N THR A 96 -7.40 -27.74 -25.46
CA THR A 96 -6.30 -27.04 -26.14
C THR A 96 -6.63 -26.88 -27.62
N LEU A 97 -7.07 -25.69 -28.01
CA LEU A 97 -7.60 -25.41 -29.34
C LEU A 97 -6.94 -24.20 -29.99
N ILE A 98 -6.53 -24.38 -31.25
CA ILE A 98 -6.29 -23.28 -32.18
C ILE A 98 -7.57 -23.13 -32.99
N ALA A 99 -8.39 -22.15 -32.67
CA ALA A 99 -9.75 -22.00 -33.18
C ALA A 99 -9.99 -20.57 -33.72
N PRO A 100 -9.50 -20.25 -34.92
CA PRO A 100 -9.54 -18.90 -35.50
C PRO A 100 -10.95 -18.36 -35.82
N LYS A 101 -11.93 -19.24 -35.82
CA LYS A 101 -13.34 -18.87 -36.10
C LYS A 101 -14.22 -18.90 -34.85
N LEU A 102 -13.65 -19.05 -33.67
CA LEU A 102 -14.40 -19.17 -32.41
C LEU A 102 -15.20 -17.89 -32.14
N GLU A 103 -16.48 -18.06 -31.92
CA GLU A 103 -17.46 -16.98 -31.68
C GLU A 103 -18.04 -17.04 -30.28
N LYS A 104 -18.18 -18.26 -29.74
CA LYS A 104 -18.82 -18.49 -28.44
C LYS A 104 -17.99 -19.46 -27.59
N VAL A 105 -17.78 -19.08 -26.33
CA VAL A 105 -17.25 -19.97 -25.29
C VAL A 105 -18.15 -19.87 -24.07
N GLN A 106 -18.69 -21.01 -23.65
CA GLN A 106 -19.48 -21.13 -22.44
C GLN A 106 -19.15 -22.46 -21.78
N LEU A 107 -18.49 -22.41 -20.63
CA LEU A 107 -17.99 -23.59 -19.91
C LEU A 107 -18.78 -23.79 -18.62
N GLN A 108 -19.51 -24.91 -18.55
CA GLN A 108 -20.30 -25.29 -17.39
C GLN A 108 -20.08 -26.78 -17.08
N HIS A 109 -20.18 -27.15 -15.83
CA HIS A 109 -20.17 -28.56 -15.38
C HIS A 109 -18.96 -29.39 -15.86
N LEU A 110 -17.77 -28.80 -15.82
CA LEU A 110 -16.51 -29.46 -16.14
C LEU A 110 -15.64 -29.65 -14.88
N PRO A 111 -16.00 -30.59 -13.98
CA PRO A 111 -15.45 -30.65 -12.62
C PRO A 111 -13.96 -31.00 -12.55
N LYS A 112 -13.44 -31.70 -13.59
CA LYS A 112 -12.03 -32.11 -13.66
C LYS A 112 -11.19 -31.31 -14.64
N LEU A 113 -11.75 -30.26 -15.28
CA LEU A 113 -11.00 -29.44 -16.21
C LEU A 113 -9.86 -28.72 -15.49
N THR A 114 -8.61 -29.03 -15.84
CA THR A 114 -7.40 -28.44 -15.26
C THR A 114 -6.76 -27.40 -16.19
N ASP A 115 -6.87 -27.58 -17.52
CA ASP A 115 -6.20 -26.74 -18.49
C ASP A 115 -7.15 -26.25 -19.58
N LEU A 116 -7.20 -24.93 -19.78
CA LEU A 116 -7.89 -24.26 -20.86
C LEU A 116 -6.91 -23.43 -21.69
N CYS A 117 -6.62 -23.86 -22.90
CA CYS A 117 -5.75 -23.15 -23.83
C CYS A 117 -6.50 -22.87 -25.14
N LEU A 118 -6.80 -21.60 -25.40
CA LEU A 118 -7.48 -21.15 -26.60
C LEU A 118 -6.58 -20.19 -27.38
N THR A 119 -6.40 -20.47 -28.69
CA THR A 119 -5.65 -19.59 -29.57
C THR A 119 -6.49 -19.27 -30.82
N GLY A 120 -6.67 -17.99 -31.08
CA GLY A 120 -7.22 -17.48 -32.31
C GLY A 120 -6.15 -17.39 -33.41
N THR A 121 -6.22 -16.34 -34.24
CA THR A 121 -5.18 -16.04 -35.23
C THR A 121 -4.88 -14.55 -35.22
N ALA A 122 -3.62 -14.22 -35.03
CA ALA A 122 -3.16 -12.84 -35.02
C ALA A 122 -3.56 -12.11 -36.31
N GLY A 123 -4.17 -10.94 -36.19
CA GLY A 123 -4.60 -10.10 -37.30
C GLY A 123 -5.82 -10.62 -38.06
N SER A 124 -6.42 -11.75 -37.69
CA SER A 124 -7.61 -12.27 -38.32
C SER A 124 -8.87 -11.55 -37.84
N GLN A 125 -9.68 -11.03 -38.79
CA GLN A 125 -11.02 -10.51 -38.50
C GLN A 125 -12.07 -11.65 -38.30
N ALA A 126 -11.67 -12.90 -38.51
CA ALA A 126 -12.58 -14.05 -38.50
C ALA A 126 -12.97 -14.48 -37.08
N ALA A 127 -12.12 -14.31 -36.10
CA ALA A 127 -12.45 -14.62 -34.71
C ALA A 127 -13.37 -13.52 -34.14
N THR A 128 -14.62 -13.84 -33.90
CA THR A 128 -15.64 -12.91 -33.41
C THR A 128 -15.91 -13.05 -31.92
N LEU A 129 -15.22 -13.97 -31.22
CA LEU A 129 -15.33 -14.16 -29.79
C LEU A 129 -15.09 -12.83 -29.06
N SER A 130 -16.14 -12.34 -28.39
CA SER A 130 -16.10 -11.08 -27.63
C SER A 130 -16.16 -11.27 -26.12
N GLN A 131 -16.64 -12.42 -25.67
CA GLN A 131 -16.80 -12.73 -24.26
C GLN A 131 -16.41 -14.19 -23.97
N LEU A 132 -15.73 -14.40 -22.85
CA LEU A 132 -15.49 -15.69 -22.24
C LEU A 132 -16.47 -15.90 -21.08
N SER A 133 -17.38 -16.86 -21.23
CA SER A 133 -18.35 -17.20 -20.20
C SER A 133 -18.04 -18.55 -19.54
N TYR A 134 -18.09 -18.60 -18.23
CA TYR A 134 -17.89 -19.83 -17.46
C TYR A 134 -18.63 -19.77 -16.12
N GLU A 135 -18.94 -20.93 -15.57
CA GLU A 135 -19.40 -21.09 -14.20
C GLU A 135 -18.27 -21.55 -13.29
N LEU A 136 -18.59 -22.14 -12.14
CA LEU A 136 -17.58 -22.68 -11.24
C LEU A 136 -16.83 -23.85 -11.88
N LEU A 137 -15.53 -23.67 -12.09
CA LEU A 137 -14.60 -24.68 -12.61
C LEU A 137 -13.60 -25.04 -11.51
N GLU A 138 -14.02 -25.93 -10.61
CA GLU A 138 -13.34 -26.22 -9.34
C GLU A 138 -11.90 -26.75 -9.47
N SER A 139 -11.57 -27.33 -10.63
CA SER A 139 -10.25 -27.93 -10.85
C SER A 139 -9.36 -27.15 -11.83
N LEU A 140 -9.85 -26.04 -12.39
CA LEU A 140 -9.09 -25.31 -13.41
C LEU A 140 -7.87 -24.61 -12.80
N GLU A 141 -6.69 -25.05 -13.21
CA GLU A 141 -5.40 -24.55 -12.72
C GLU A 141 -4.69 -23.63 -13.72
N ARG A 142 -4.94 -23.81 -15.01
CA ARG A 142 -4.25 -23.06 -16.06
C ARG A 142 -5.19 -22.52 -17.12
N VAL A 143 -5.08 -21.22 -17.40
CA VAL A 143 -5.77 -20.53 -18.50
C VAL A 143 -4.75 -19.86 -19.40
N VAL A 144 -4.82 -20.13 -20.70
CA VAL A 144 -4.05 -19.44 -21.74
C VAL A 144 -4.99 -19.02 -22.85
N ILE A 145 -5.08 -17.72 -23.13
CA ILE A 145 -5.92 -17.15 -24.18
C ILE A 145 -5.08 -16.24 -25.05
N LYS A 146 -5.10 -16.50 -26.35
CA LYS A 146 -4.21 -15.82 -27.27
C LYS A 146 -4.89 -15.47 -28.59
N ASP A 147 -4.59 -14.28 -29.13
CA ASP A 147 -4.92 -13.84 -30.48
C ASP A 147 -6.44 -13.86 -30.82
N PHE A 148 -7.26 -13.35 -29.88
CA PHE A 148 -8.69 -13.08 -30.12
C PHE A 148 -8.96 -11.57 -30.16
N PRO A 149 -9.02 -10.94 -31.34
CA PRO A 149 -9.01 -9.48 -31.45
C PRO A 149 -10.26 -8.78 -30.93
N LYS A 150 -11.37 -9.50 -30.72
CA LYS A 150 -12.64 -8.94 -30.24
C LYS A 150 -12.94 -9.32 -28.76
N LEU A 151 -12.16 -10.20 -28.18
CA LEU A 151 -12.39 -10.63 -26.79
C LEU A 151 -12.10 -9.49 -25.81
N ALA A 152 -13.15 -8.98 -25.19
CA ALA A 152 -13.10 -7.80 -24.32
C ALA A 152 -13.55 -8.09 -22.89
N THR A 153 -14.43 -9.08 -22.68
CA THR A 153 -15.08 -9.29 -21.38
C THR A 153 -15.10 -10.77 -20.97
N THR A 154 -15.22 -11.00 -19.68
CA THR A 154 -15.61 -12.29 -19.10
C THR A 154 -17.09 -12.25 -18.70
N ASN A 155 -17.52 -13.04 -17.73
CA ASN A 155 -18.91 -13.08 -17.22
C ASN A 155 -19.41 -11.76 -16.62
N ASP A 156 -18.62 -10.70 -16.66
CA ASP A 156 -18.93 -9.43 -16.05
C ASP A 156 -19.78 -8.56 -16.98
N ASP A 157 -20.94 -8.13 -16.52
CA ASP A 157 -21.85 -7.24 -17.25
C ASP A 157 -21.35 -5.80 -17.37
N ASN A 158 -20.24 -5.44 -16.67
CA ASN A 158 -19.69 -4.09 -16.64
C ASN A 158 -18.65 -3.80 -17.75
N GLY A 159 -18.46 -4.70 -18.70
CA GLY A 159 -17.56 -4.48 -19.81
C GLY A 159 -16.08 -4.67 -19.51
N SER A 160 -15.73 -5.31 -18.39
CA SER A 160 -14.35 -5.59 -17.98
C SER A 160 -13.94 -7.03 -18.21
N PHE A 161 -12.63 -7.28 -18.35
CA PHE A 161 -12.07 -8.62 -18.37
C PHE A 161 -11.55 -8.98 -16.98
N LYS A 162 -12.23 -9.89 -16.27
CA LYS A 162 -11.89 -10.33 -14.92
C LYS A 162 -11.57 -11.81 -14.87
N LEU A 163 -10.51 -12.18 -14.20
CA LEU A 163 -10.14 -13.56 -13.91
C LEU A 163 -9.44 -13.67 -12.55
N PRO A 164 -9.93 -14.50 -11.64
CA PRO A 164 -11.24 -15.17 -11.68
C PRO A 164 -12.41 -14.19 -11.42
N VAL A 165 -13.61 -14.56 -11.84
CA VAL A 165 -14.84 -13.80 -11.53
C VAL A 165 -15.41 -14.31 -10.21
N GLU A 166 -15.72 -13.38 -9.33
CA GLU A 166 -16.37 -13.67 -8.05
C GLU A 166 -17.79 -14.20 -8.23
N MET A 167 -18.21 -15.12 -7.40
CA MET A 167 -19.61 -15.54 -7.25
C MET A 167 -19.93 -15.70 -5.76
N ARG A 168 -21.25 -15.80 -5.44
CA ARG A 168 -21.67 -16.16 -4.10
C ARG A 168 -22.06 -17.63 -4.05
N ASN A 169 -21.55 -18.35 -3.04
CA ASN A 169 -21.98 -19.73 -2.79
C ASN A 169 -23.36 -19.77 -2.11
N VAL A 170 -23.86 -20.98 -1.83
CA VAL A 170 -25.17 -21.19 -1.22
C VAL A 170 -25.27 -20.55 0.18
N ALA A 171 -24.16 -20.39 0.89
CA ALA A 171 -24.10 -19.72 2.20
C ALA A 171 -24.03 -18.18 2.09
N GLY A 172 -23.95 -17.62 0.85
CA GLY A 172 -23.81 -16.19 0.60
C GLY A 172 -22.38 -15.66 0.67
N GLU A 173 -21.39 -16.52 0.85
CA GLU A 173 -19.98 -16.16 0.92
C GLU A 173 -19.43 -15.92 -0.50
N ALA A 174 -18.52 -14.95 -0.61
CA ALA A 174 -17.81 -14.68 -1.86
C ALA A 174 -16.78 -15.77 -2.14
N ILE A 175 -16.81 -16.35 -3.33
CA ILE A 175 -15.83 -17.33 -3.81
C ILE A 175 -15.42 -17.01 -5.25
N ASP A 176 -14.21 -17.41 -5.62
CA ASP A 176 -13.77 -17.34 -7.01
C ASP A 176 -14.45 -18.44 -7.84
N ARG A 177 -14.86 -18.12 -9.07
CA ARG A 177 -15.34 -19.13 -10.02
C ARG A 177 -14.23 -20.11 -10.45
N LEU A 178 -12.98 -19.72 -10.28
CA LEU A 178 -11.78 -20.51 -10.58
C LEU A 178 -10.90 -20.67 -9.35
N PRO A 179 -11.33 -21.40 -8.30
CA PRO A 179 -10.69 -21.38 -7.00
C PRO A 179 -9.29 -22.03 -6.97
N LYS A 180 -8.92 -22.78 -7.99
CA LYS A 180 -7.58 -23.39 -8.13
C LYS A 180 -6.72 -22.76 -9.22
N LEU A 181 -7.18 -21.64 -9.82
CA LEU A 181 -6.41 -21.00 -10.87
C LEU A 181 -5.03 -20.57 -10.37
N SER A 182 -4.00 -21.17 -10.91
CA SER A 182 -2.60 -20.91 -10.53
C SER A 182 -1.79 -20.28 -11.64
N SER A 183 -2.18 -20.44 -12.90
CA SER A 183 -1.43 -19.92 -14.05
C SER A 183 -2.33 -19.25 -15.08
N LEU A 184 -1.93 -18.05 -15.52
CA LEU A 184 -2.68 -17.23 -16.48
C LEU A 184 -1.76 -16.67 -17.56
N GLY A 185 -2.09 -16.93 -18.82
CA GLY A 185 -1.43 -16.35 -19.99
C GLY A 185 -2.42 -15.63 -20.90
N LEU A 186 -2.26 -14.32 -21.07
CA LEU A 186 -3.07 -13.50 -21.97
C LEU A 186 -2.17 -12.79 -22.97
N SER A 187 -2.43 -12.97 -24.27
CA SER A 187 -1.64 -12.28 -25.30
C SER A 187 -2.43 -12.00 -26.58
N GLY A 188 -2.11 -10.91 -27.27
CA GLY A 188 -2.74 -10.56 -28.52
C GLY A 188 -4.27 -10.33 -28.41
N LEU A 189 -4.72 -9.65 -27.35
CA LEU A 189 -6.12 -9.38 -27.05
C LEU A 189 -6.38 -7.86 -27.05
N PRO A 190 -6.36 -7.21 -28.22
CA PRO A 190 -6.44 -5.75 -28.30
C PRO A 190 -7.79 -5.16 -27.90
N ALA A 191 -8.85 -5.95 -27.81
CA ALA A 191 -10.17 -5.45 -27.37
C ALA A 191 -10.29 -5.30 -25.86
N ILE A 192 -9.36 -5.87 -25.06
CA ILE A 192 -9.37 -5.69 -23.62
C ILE A 192 -8.89 -4.28 -23.30
N THR A 193 -9.72 -3.50 -22.63
CA THR A 193 -9.40 -2.16 -22.12
C THR A 193 -9.15 -2.16 -20.61
N ASP A 194 -9.89 -2.98 -19.87
CA ASP A 194 -9.81 -3.08 -18.42
C ASP A 194 -9.58 -4.54 -18.02
N LEU A 195 -8.47 -4.81 -17.36
CA LEU A 195 -8.08 -6.15 -16.92
C LEU A 195 -7.93 -6.19 -15.40
N TYR A 196 -8.70 -7.09 -14.77
CA TYR A 196 -8.64 -7.36 -13.35
C TYR A 196 -8.18 -8.80 -13.10
N ILE A 197 -7.14 -8.97 -12.28
CA ILE A 197 -6.60 -10.26 -11.84
C ILE A 197 -6.59 -10.23 -10.32
N GLU A 198 -7.73 -10.53 -9.70
CA GLU A 198 -7.95 -10.34 -8.26
C GLU A 198 -8.58 -11.60 -7.62
N PRO A 199 -7.81 -12.70 -7.45
CA PRO A 199 -8.30 -13.89 -6.76
C PRO A 199 -8.58 -13.59 -5.27
N LEU A 200 -9.71 -14.08 -4.75
CA LEU A 200 -10.12 -13.84 -3.36
C LEU A 200 -9.35 -14.69 -2.34
N HIS A 201 -9.07 -15.94 -2.68
CA HIS A 201 -8.57 -16.93 -1.72
C HIS A 201 -7.33 -17.70 -2.17
N THR A 202 -6.92 -17.54 -3.41
CA THR A 202 -5.77 -18.25 -4.00
C THR A 202 -4.76 -17.27 -4.56
N THR A 203 -3.49 -17.66 -4.56
CA THR A 203 -2.42 -16.90 -5.19
C THR A 203 -2.08 -17.56 -6.53
N LEU A 204 -1.96 -16.78 -7.60
CA LEU A 204 -1.59 -17.28 -8.92
C LEU A 204 -0.09 -17.66 -8.98
N GLN A 205 0.30 -18.70 -8.24
CA GLN A 205 1.70 -19.12 -8.05
C GLN A 205 2.37 -19.70 -9.29
N GLY A 206 1.58 -20.24 -10.24
CA GLY A 206 2.09 -20.79 -11.50
C GLY A 206 2.50 -19.73 -12.53
N GLY A 207 2.18 -18.48 -12.25
CA GLY A 207 2.64 -17.32 -13.00
C GLY A 207 1.59 -16.69 -13.92
N VAL A 208 1.66 -15.35 -13.99
CA VAL A 208 0.90 -14.50 -14.91
C VAL A 208 1.83 -14.00 -16.02
N SER A 209 1.42 -14.16 -17.27
CA SER A 209 2.13 -13.64 -18.45
C SER A 209 1.18 -12.82 -19.31
N LEU A 210 1.51 -11.56 -19.54
CA LEU A 210 0.73 -10.61 -20.32
C LEU A 210 1.57 -10.04 -21.46
N SER A 211 1.02 -9.99 -22.68
CA SER A 211 1.70 -9.32 -23.80
C SER A 211 0.72 -8.94 -24.93
N GLY A 212 1.04 -7.90 -25.69
CA GLY A 212 0.23 -7.49 -26.84
C GLY A 212 -1.20 -7.06 -26.51
N LEU A 213 -1.43 -6.52 -25.29
CA LEU A 213 -2.71 -5.94 -24.86
C LEU A 213 -2.72 -4.45 -25.23
N THR A 214 -2.75 -4.18 -26.53
CA THR A 214 -2.40 -2.86 -27.07
C THR A 214 -3.39 -1.74 -26.76
N ASN A 215 -4.63 -2.06 -26.43
CA ASN A 215 -5.62 -1.06 -26.01
C ASN A 215 -5.90 -1.08 -24.50
N LEU A 216 -5.12 -1.85 -23.73
CA LEU A 216 -5.28 -1.90 -22.29
C LEU A 216 -5.05 -0.52 -21.69
N ASP A 217 -6.06 -0.03 -21.00
CA ASP A 217 -6.10 1.24 -20.30
C ASP A 217 -5.84 1.07 -18.80
N LEU A 218 -6.44 0.04 -18.21
CA LEU A 218 -6.35 -0.27 -16.80
C LEU A 218 -5.93 -1.73 -16.58
N LEU A 219 -4.86 -1.91 -15.78
CA LEU A 219 -4.48 -3.21 -15.21
C LEU A 219 -4.51 -3.11 -13.70
N LYS A 220 -5.34 -3.93 -13.08
CA LYS A 220 -5.34 -4.14 -11.64
C LYS A 220 -5.11 -5.61 -11.32
N ALA A 221 -4.08 -5.91 -10.55
CA ALA A 221 -3.77 -7.27 -10.15
C ALA A 221 -3.42 -7.34 -8.66
N SER A 222 -3.87 -8.41 -8.02
CA SER A 222 -3.53 -8.72 -6.64
C SER A 222 -3.26 -10.21 -6.45
N HIS A 223 -2.44 -10.56 -5.44
CA HIS A 223 -2.15 -11.96 -5.08
C HIS A 223 -1.74 -12.83 -6.27
N ALA A 224 -0.91 -12.28 -7.17
CA ALA A 224 -0.50 -12.93 -8.40
C ALA A 224 1.01 -12.93 -8.54
N LYS A 225 1.57 -14.03 -9.03
CA LYS A 225 2.98 -14.16 -9.36
C LYS A 225 3.17 -13.93 -10.86
N PHE A 226 3.84 -12.87 -11.22
CA PHE A 226 4.14 -12.58 -12.62
C PHE A 226 5.41 -13.30 -13.08
N ALA A 227 5.46 -13.66 -14.35
CA ALA A 227 6.71 -14.15 -14.96
C ALA A 227 7.82 -13.10 -14.86
N ASN A 228 7.47 -11.84 -15.11
CA ASN A 228 8.27 -10.66 -14.84
C ASN A 228 7.35 -9.45 -14.61
N LEU A 229 7.89 -8.38 -14.04
CA LEU A 229 7.18 -7.10 -13.84
C LEU A 229 7.72 -6.02 -14.79
N ASN A 230 7.85 -6.36 -16.07
CA ASN A 230 8.33 -5.45 -17.11
C ASN A 230 7.17 -4.98 -17.99
N PHE A 231 6.89 -3.70 -17.94
CA PHE A 231 5.82 -3.08 -18.71
C PHE A 231 6.40 -2.04 -19.67
N SER A 232 6.05 -2.16 -20.95
CA SER A 232 6.56 -1.24 -21.99
C SER A 232 5.50 -0.92 -23.04
N ALA A 233 5.72 0.15 -23.78
CA ALA A 233 4.81 0.55 -24.87
C ALA A 233 4.68 -0.48 -25.98
N LYS A 234 5.59 -1.45 -26.10
CA LYS A 234 5.47 -2.55 -27.06
C LYS A 234 4.22 -3.39 -26.81
N ASP A 235 3.93 -3.68 -25.54
CA ASP A 235 2.80 -4.53 -25.15
C ASP A 235 1.60 -3.72 -24.62
N PHE A 236 1.85 -2.52 -24.06
CA PHE A 236 0.86 -1.71 -23.35
C PHE A 236 0.92 -0.22 -23.72
N PRO A 237 0.84 0.17 -25.01
CA PRO A 237 1.04 1.56 -25.44
C PRO A 237 -0.04 2.53 -24.94
N ASN A 238 -1.19 2.02 -24.54
CA ASN A 238 -2.34 2.80 -24.11
C ASN A 238 -2.57 2.77 -22.58
N LEU A 239 -1.76 2.04 -21.82
CA LEU A 239 -1.93 1.85 -20.38
C LEU A 239 -1.85 3.18 -19.63
N ARG A 240 -2.94 3.52 -18.90
CA ARG A 240 -3.02 4.72 -18.04
C ARG A 240 -2.93 4.42 -16.57
N TYR A 241 -3.47 3.27 -16.14
CA TYR A 241 -3.56 2.89 -14.74
C TYR A 241 -2.99 1.49 -14.52
N LEU A 242 -1.96 1.41 -13.71
CA LEU A 242 -1.32 0.15 -13.34
C LEU A 242 -1.28 0.04 -11.82
N THR A 243 -1.99 -0.95 -11.28
CA THR A 243 -2.06 -1.21 -9.84
C THR A 243 -1.74 -2.67 -9.55
N LEU A 244 -0.74 -2.91 -8.73
CA LEU A 244 -0.21 -4.22 -8.39
C LEU A 244 -0.07 -4.37 -6.87
N HIS A 245 -0.95 -5.16 -6.24
CA HIS A 245 -0.92 -5.37 -4.79
C HIS A 245 -0.57 -6.82 -4.43
N HIS A 246 0.32 -7.02 -3.45
CA HIS A 246 0.72 -8.35 -3.02
C HIS A 246 1.15 -9.26 -4.18
N VAL A 247 1.87 -8.70 -5.15
CA VAL A 247 2.37 -9.45 -6.30
C VAL A 247 3.80 -9.93 -6.07
N GLU A 248 4.16 -11.00 -6.76
CA GLU A 248 5.51 -11.55 -6.80
C GLU A 248 6.04 -11.58 -8.23
N ALA A 249 7.35 -11.66 -8.41
CA ALA A 249 7.98 -11.95 -9.68
C ALA A 249 8.71 -13.30 -9.63
N SER A 250 8.43 -14.19 -10.61
CA SER A 250 8.98 -15.54 -10.61
C SER A 250 10.50 -15.58 -10.83
N SER A 251 11.04 -14.64 -11.60
CA SER A 251 12.45 -14.66 -12.04
C SER A 251 13.17 -13.32 -11.88
N ALA A 252 12.49 -12.27 -11.42
CA ALA A 252 13.07 -10.94 -11.33
C ALA A 252 12.88 -10.35 -9.93
N THR A 253 13.89 -9.65 -9.43
CA THR A 253 13.82 -8.86 -8.20
C THR A 253 13.55 -7.39 -8.50
N SER A 254 13.14 -7.07 -9.73
CA SER A 254 12.90 -5.70 -10.19
C SER A 254 11.55 -5.52 -10.85
N VAL A 255 10.97 -4.34 -10.66
CA VAL A 255 9.89 -3.81 -11.48
C VAL A 255 10.45 -2.80 -12.46
N GLN A 256 10.06 -2.90 -13.74
CA GLN A 256 10.54 -2.03 -14.81
C GLN A 256 9.38 -1.45 -15.62
N LEU A 257 9.32 -0.13 -15.70
CA LEU A 257 8.42 0.60 -16.58
C LEU A 257 9.25 1.41 -17.57
N SER A 258 9.00 1.20 -18.85
CA SER A 258 9.74 1.95 -19.89
C SER A 258 8.85 2.44 -21.02
N ALA A 259 9.00 3.72 -21.34
CA ALA A 259 8.35 4.35 -22.47
C ALA A 259 6.83 4.15 -22.53
N LEU A 260 6.13 4.25 -21.39
CA LEU A 260 4.67 4.17 -21.29
C LEU A 260 4.06 5.59 -21.40
N PRO A 261 3.72 6.07 -22.60
CA PRO A 261 3.47 7.50 -22.83
C PRO A 261 2.16 8.00 -22.22
N LYS A 262 1.21 7.11 -21.96
CA LYS A 262 -0.09 7.45 -21.37
C LYS A 262 -0.21 7.11 -19.89
N LEU A 263 0.77 6.42 -19.31
CA LEU A 263 0.71 6.01 -17.92
C LEU A 263 0.63 7.24 -17.01
N SER A 264 -0.46 7.37 -16.27
CA SER A 264 -0.72 8.48 -15.36
C SER A 264 -0.59 8.10 -13.89
N LEU A 265 -0.87 6.84 -13.57
CA LEU A 265 -0.75 6.28 -12.23
C LEU A 265 -0.07 4.92 -12.26
N PHE A 266 0.95 4.76 -11.45
CA PHE A 266 1.54 3.47 -11.13
C PHE A 266 1.56 3.28 -9.61
N ASP A 267 1.00 2.17 -9.16
CA ASP A 267 0.98 1.76 -7.76
C ASP A 267 1.41 0.29 -7.67
N ILE A 268 2.50 0.06 -6.95
CA ILE A 268 2.91 -1.28 -6.55
C ILE A 268 3.11 -1.31 -5.03
N SER A 269 2.33 -2.17 -4.35
CA SER A 269 2.39 -2.27 -2.91
C SER A 269 2.46 -3.71 -2.42
N HIS A 270 3.26 -3.91 -1.35
CA HIS A 270 3.49 -5.20 -0.70
C HIS A 270 3.93 -6.30 -1.69
N ALA A 271 4.78 -5.94 -2.65
CA ALA A 271 5.30 -6.86 -3.65
C ALA A 271 6.54 -7.58 -3.11
N GLU A 272 6.40 -8.87 -2.80
CA GLU A 272 7.47 -9.66 -2.22
C GLU A 272 8.63 -9.91 -3.20
N GLY A 273 9.86 -9.84 -2.67
CA GLY A 273 11.06 -10.11 -3.43
C GLY A 273 11.53 -8.97 -4.35
N ILE A 274 10.80 -7.86 -4.43
CA ILE A 274 11.21 -6.70 -5.23
C ILE A 274 12.21 -5.84 -4.45
N THR A 275 13.42 -5.73 -5.00
CA THR A 275 14.54 -4.96 -4.41
C THR A 275 14.98 -3.80 -5.29
N LYS A 276 14.50 -3.75 -6.54
CA LYS A 276 14.82 -2.70 -7.51
C LYS A 276 13.57 -2.18 -8.21
N ALA A 277 13.55 -0.92 -8.52
CA ALA A 277 12.52 -0.27 -9.32
C ALA A 277 13.19 0.65 -10.36
N GLU A 278 12.87 0.45 -11.62
CA GLU A 278 13.40 1.21 -12.75
C GLU A 278 12.23 1.79 -13.54
N ILE A 279 11.98 3.08 -13.41
CA ILE A 279 10.86 3.76 -14.06
C ILE A 279 11.40 4.88 -14.94
N SER A 280 11.17 4.77 -16.25
CA SER A 280 11.72 5.73 -17.22
C SER A 280 10.74 6.06 -18.34
N GLU A 281 10.88 7.29 -18.88
CA GLU A 281 10.18 7.72 -20.09
C GLU A 281 8.63 7.62 -20.01
N CYS A 282 8.06 7.76 -18.81
CA CYS A 282 6.62 7.79 -18.59
C CYS A 282 6.16 9.24 -18.47
N SER A 283 6.02 9.92 -19.61
CA SER A 283 5.87 11.37 -19.68
C SER A 283 4.59 11.93 -19.03
N GLN A 284 3.53 11.14 -18.91
CA GLN A 284 2.26 11.54 -18.26
C GLN A 284 2.12 11.02 -16.83
N LEU A 285 3.11 10.29 -16.30
CA LEU A 285 3.05 9.75 -14.95
C LEU A 285 3.00 10.88 -13.92
N SER A 286 1.86 10.98 -13.24
CA SER A 286 1.60 12.03 -12.25
C SER A 286 1.63 11.53 -10.81
N ALA A 287 1.38 10.25 -10.60
CA ALA A 287 1.42 9.59 -9.29
C ALA A 287 2.17 8.26 -9.38
N LEU A 288 3.18 8.11 -8.54
CA LEU A 288 4.00 6.92 -8.42
C LEU A 288 4.02 6.47 -6.96
N THR A 289 3.58 5.23 -6.74
CA THR A 289 3.65 4.55 -5.44
C THR A 289 4.46 3.26 -5.56
N ILE A 290 5.46 3.11 -4.69
CA ILE A 290 6.21 1.87 -4.46
C ILE A 290 6.25 1.69 -2.95
N GLU A 291 5.43 0.79 -2.41
CA GLU A 291 5.22 0.66 -0.99
C GLU A 291 5.40 -0.79 -0.52
N GLY A 292 5.91 -1.00 0.70
CA GLY A 292 6.00 -2.33 1.31
C GLY A 292 6.85 -3.31 0.51
N THR A 293 7.92 -2.82 -0.13
CA THR A 293 8.89 -3.65 -0.86
C THR A 293 10.25 -3.63 -0.15
N LYS A 294 11.30 -4.08 -0.81
CA LYS A 294 12.68 -4.01 -0.29
C LYS A 294 13.58 -3.13 -1.17
N VAL A 295 12.99 -2.15 -1.83
CA VAL A 295 13.74 -1.25 -2.71
C VAL A 295 14.66 -0.36 -1.88
N THR A 296 15.94 -0.33 -2.25
CA THR A 296 16.96 0.49 -1.57
C THR A 296 17.25 1.80 -2.29
N ALA A 297 17.17 1.81 -3.63
CA ALA A 297 17.42 2.97 -4.47
C ALA A 297 16.64 2.83 -5.79
N PRO A 298 15.45 3.43 -5.92
CA PRO A 298 14.72 3.43 -7.18
C PRO A 298 15.45 4.28 -8.23
N THR A 299 15.52 3.78 -9.46
CA THR A 299 16.02 4.53 -10.61
C THR A 299 14.87 5.19 -11.33
N LEU A 300 14.77 6.49 -11.22
CA LEU A 300 13.72 7.30 -11.83
C LEU A 300 14.30 8.25 -12.85
N SER A 301 13.73 8.30 -14.07
CA SER A 301 14.21 9.23 -15.11
C SER A 301 13.10 9.60 -16.10
N ALA A 302 13.18 10.81 -16.67
CA ALA A 302 12.24 11.30 -17.66
C ALA A 302 10.75 11.19 -17.26
N LEU A 303 10.42 11.72 -16.06
CA LEU A 303 9.07 11.77 -15.48
C LEU A 303 8.62 13.23 -15.28
N PRO A 304 8.45 14.02 -16.33
CA PRO A 304 8.23 15.47 -16.22
C PRO A 304 6.90 15.86 -15.57
N SER A 305 5.91 14.98 -15.59
CA SER A 305 4.59 15.23 -15.04
C SER A 305 4.41 14.72 -13.60
N LEU A 306 5.44 14.12 -13.01
CA LEU A 306 5.35 13.51 -11.67
C LEU A 306 5.09 14.57 -10.61
N LYS A 307 3.95 14.46 -9.92
CA LYS A 307 3.50 15.38 -8.85
C LYS A 307 3.54 14.74 -7.47
N ARG A 308 3.20 13.45 -7.40
CA ARG A 308 3.16 12.69 -6.15
C ARG A 308 4.07 11.48 -6.23
N LEU A 309 4.95 11.36 -5.25
CA LEU A 309 5.86 10.24 -5.10
C LEU A 309 5.71 9.64 -3.69
N THR A 310 5.28 8.39 -3.62
CA THR A 310 5.15 7.61 -2.39
C THR A 310 6.11 6.43 -2.46
N LEU A 311 7.06 6.37 -1.54
CA LEU A 311 8.08 5.32 -1.43
C LEU A 311 8.13 4.78 0.00
N GLU A 312 6.96 4.50 0.57
CA GLU A 312 6.82 4.09 1.96
C GLU A 312 7.18 2.62 2.18
N GLU A 313 7.55 2.27 3.40
CA GLU A 313 7.85 0.89 3.82
C GLU A 313 8.89 0.19 2.93
N ASN A 314 10.00 0.89 2.63
CA ASN A 314 11.12 0.38 1.84
C ASN A 314 12.43 0.36 2.65
N GLU A 315 13.56 0.18 1.96
CA GLU A 315 14.89 0.17 2.58
C GLU A 315 15.76 1.35 2.10
N ILE A 316 15.13 2.49 1.75
CA ILE A 316 15.81 3.65 1.18
C ILE A 316 16.60 4.38 2.27
N ALA A 317 17.89 4.55 2.04
CA ALA A 317 18.79 5.33 2.91
C ALA A 317 19.21 6.67 2.28
N SER A 318 19.14 6.79 0.97
CA SER A 318 19.46 8.01 0.23
C SER A 318 18.67 8.08 -1.07
N LEU A 319 18.37 9.30 -1.54
CA LEU A 319 17.61 9.51 -2.77
C LEU A 319 17.87 10.91 -3.33
N ASP A 320 18.07 11.03 -4.64
CA ASP A 320 18.17 12.31 -5.32
C ASP A 320 16.94 12.57 -6.20
N LEU A 321 16.08 13.47 -5.77
CA LEU A 321 14.87 13.91 -6.47
C LEU A 321 14.99 15.33 -7.02
N SER A 322 16.17 15.95 -6.98
CA SER A 322 16.38 17.37 -7.35
C SER A 322 15.99 17.68 -8.80
N ALA A 323 16.05 16.68 -9.70
CA ALA A 323 15.66 16.83 -11.10
C ALA A 323 14.12 16.83 -11.32
N PHE A 324 13.32 16.40 -10.34
CA PHE A 324 11.86 16.25 -10.50
C PHE A 324 11.12 17.52 -10.05
N THR A 325 11.30 18.60 -10.76
CA THR A 325 10.79 19.94 -10.37
C THR A 325 9.27 20.07 -10.29
N SER A 326 8.53 19.15 -10.91
CA SER A 326 7.06 19.10 -10.86
C SER A 326 6.51 18.42 -9.60
N VAL A 327 7.37 17.68 -8.85
CA VAL A 327 6.95 16.96 -7.66
C VAL A 327 6.61 17.92 -6.54
N LYS A 328 5.39 17.73 -5.98
CA LYS A 328 4.80 18.53 -4.91
C LYS A 328 4.67 17.77 -3.61
N THR A 329 4.44 16.46 -3.70
CA THR A 329 4.24 15.60 -2.54
C THR A 329 5.23 14.46 -2.57
N VAL A 330 5.97 14.27 -1.48
CA VAL A 330 6.89 13.15 -1.28
C VAL A 330 6.57 12.48 0.06
N SER A 331 6.37 11.17 0.03
CA SER A 331 6.35 10.35 1.22
C SER A 331 7.47 9.31 1.18
N LEU A 332 8.32 9.35 2.20
CA LEU A 332 9.43 8.43 2.47
C LEU A 332 9.27 7.76 3.84
N ALA A 333 8.02 7.59 4.29
CA ALA A 333 7.76 7.00 5.60
C ALA A 333 8.27 5.56 5.68
N HIS A 334 8.66 5.15 6.89
CA HIS A 334 9.12 3.79 7.18
C HIS A 334 10.26 3.32 6.26
N ASN A 335 11.30 4.16 6.15
CA ASN A 335 12.53 3.87 5.42
C ASN A 335 13.74 3.83 6.38
N ARG A 336 14.96 3.88 5.83
CA ARG A 336 16.22 3.82 6.60
C ARG A 336 16.99 5.15 6.56
N LEU A 337 16.27 6.27 6.54
CA LEU A 337 16.91 7.58 6.53
C LEU A 337 17.54 7.88 7.91
N THR A 338 18.80 8.28 7.92
CA THR A 338 19.52 8.71 9.14
C THR A 338 19.70 10.22 9.21
N ASN A 339 19.73 10.87 8.05
CA ASN A 339 19.90 12.31 7.90
C ASN A 339 19.20 12.78 6.64
N LEU A 340 18.49 13.89 6.70
CA LEU A 340 17.81 14.46 5.54
C LEU A 340 18.79 14.98 4.45
N ALA A 341 20.04 15.27 4.79
CA ALA A 341 21.06 15.63 3.79
C ALA A 341 21.36 14.51 2.76
N SER A 342 21.03 13.24 3.09
CA SER A 342 21.12 12.12 2.14
C SER A 342 19.98 12.09 1.12
N VAL A 343 18.95 12.95 1.30
CA VAL A 343 17.79 13.05 0.41
C VAL A 343 17.77 14.46 -0.20
N LYS A 344 17.98 14.55 -1.50
CA LYS A 344 17.82 15.80 -2.22
C LYS A 344 16.40 15.91 -2.74
N LEU A 345 15.58 16.68 -2.06
CA LEU A 345 14.19 16.93 -2.46
C LEU A 345 14.12 18.04 -3.53
N PRO A 346 13.03 18.09 -4.33
CA PRO A 346 12.77 19.20 -5.24
C PRO A 346 12.56 20.50 -4.48
N SER A 347 13.05 21.62 -4.99
CA SER A 347 12.90 22.94 -4.33
C SER A 347 11.43 23.40 -4.19
N GLY A 348 10.55 22.91 -5.06
CA GLY A 348 9.12 23.25 -5.08
C GLY A 348 8.22 22.31 -4.30
N ILE A 349 8.77 21.46 -3.42
CA ILE A 349 7.97 20.51 -2.61
C ILE A 349 7.05 21.26 -1.65
N GLU A 350 5.80 20.80 -1.55
CA GLU A 350 4.76 21.38 -0.71
C GLU A 350 4.39 20.47 0.47
N SER A 351 4.48 19.14 0.30
CA SER A 351 4.14 18.17 1.35
C SER A 351 5.21 17.10 1.49
N LEU A 352 5.67 16.87 2.73
CA LEU A 352 6.73 15.92 3.06
C LEU A 352 6.32 15.04 4.24
N ASN A 353 6.38 13.71 4.05
CA ASN A 353 6.23 12.72 5.11
C ASN A 353 7.52 11.91 5.27
N LEU A 354 8.12 11.97 6.45
CA LEU A 354 9.33 11.22 6.83
C LEU A 354 9.08 10.30 8.04
N SER A 355 7.82 10.02 8.38
CA SER A 355 7.44 9.23 9.55
C SER A 355 8.11 7.84 9.55
N GLY A 356 8.35 7.27 10.73
CA GLY A 356 8.88 5.91 10.86
C GLY A 356 10.33 5.71 10.39
N ASN A 357 11.08 6.78 10.09
CA ASN A 357 12.53 6.71 9.89
C ASN A 357 13.20 6.76 11.27
N GLU A 358 13.30 5.62 11.93
CA GLU A 358 13.67 5.51 13.36
C GLU A 358 15.04 6.08 13.69
N GLU A 359 15.97 6.02 12.74
CA GLU A 359 17.35 6.48 12.87
C GLU A 359 17.55 7.94 12.40
N LEU A 360 16.51 8.63 11.95
CA LEU A 360 16.60 10.02 11.51
C LEU A 360 16.90 10.92 12.71
N ALA A 361 18.13 11.48 12.79
CA ALA A 361 18.58 12.27 13.92
C ALA A 361 18.38 13.78 13.73
N GLU A 362 18.44 14.25 12.49
CA GLU A 362 18.36 15.67 12.14
C GLU A 362 17.52 15.88 10.88
N ALA A 363 16.73 16.94 10.86
CA ALA A 363 15.99 17.39 9.70
C ALA A 363 16.18 18.89 9.46
N ASP A 364 16.94 19.24 8.44
CA ASP A 364 17.10 20.61 7.96
C ASP A 364 16.18 20.86 6.76
N LEU A 365 15.07 21.56 7.01
CA LEU A 365 14.05 21.84 6.01
C LEU A 365 14.18 23.23 5.36
N ARG A 366 15.14 24.05 5.78
CA ARG A 366 15.33 25.42 5.27
C ARG A 366 15.42 25.56 3.76
N PRO A 367 16.02 24.62 3.01
CA PRO A 367 16.07 24.72 1.55
C PRO A 367 14.72 24.65 0.85
N TYR A 368 13.66 24.17 1.54
CA TYR A 368 12.38 23.82 0.94
C TYR A 368 11.27 24.82 1.31
N THR A 369 11.45 26.07 0.89
CA THR A 369 10.62 27.23 1.28
C THR A 369 9.16 27.16 0.82
N SER A 370 8.81 26.25 -0.07
CA SER A 370 7.43 26.00 -0.53
C SER A 370 6.66 25.02 0.34
N LEU A 371 7.29 24.44 1.38
CA LEU A 371 6.64 23.46 2.25
C LEU A 371 5.44 24.07 2.97
N GLN A 372 4.31 23.39 2.84
CA GLN A 372 3.04 23.68 3.52
C GLN A 372 2.74 22.63 4.58
N SER A 373 3.12 21.36 4.36
CA SER A 373 2.85 20.28 5.30
C SER A 373 4.08 19.42 5.55
N VAL A 374 4.40 19.22 6.83
CA VAL A 374 5.49 18.35 7.29
C VAL A 374 4.94 17.38 8.33
N LEU A 375 5.17 16.07 8.08
CA LEU A 375 4.80 14.98 8.98
C LEU A 375 6.04 14.11 9.27
N ILE A 376 6.42 14.01 10.55
CA ILE A 376 7.55 13.16 11.00
C ILE A 376 7.16 12.49 12.32
N ILE A 377 6.39 11.42 12.24
CA ILE A 377 6.03 10.62 13.42
C ILE A 377 7.19 9.67 13.71
N GLY A 378 7.82 9.81 14.88
CA GLY A 378 9.00 9.06 15.25
C GLY A 378 8.72 7.71 15.92
N LEU A 379 7.46 7.31 16.05
CA LEU A 379 7.10 6.08 16.75
C LEU A 379 7.56 4.85 15.96
N LYS A 380 8.23 3.92 16.66
CA LYS A 380 8.59 2.61 16.10
C LYS A 380 7.35 1.76 15.83
N ARG A 381 7.45 0.89 14.83
CA ARG A 381 6.34 0.03 14.44
C ARG A 381 5.88 -0.86 15.61
N GLY A 382 4.59 -0.77 15.95
CA GLY A 382 4.00 -1.55 17.05
C GLY A 382 4.16 -0.96 18.45
N ALA A 383 4.87 0.16 18.59
CA ALA A 383 5.00 0.86 19.87
C ALA A 383 3.81 1.79 20.13
N THR A 384 3.62 2.16 21.41
CA THR A 384 2.62 3.15 21.83
C THR A 384 3.27 4.49 22.12
N ALA A 385 2.50 5.57 22.07
CA ALA A 385 3.00 6.92 22.35
C ALA A 385 3.61 7.09 23.76
N GLN A 386 3.23 6.23 24.70
CA GLN A 386 3.74 6.22 26.07
C GLN A 386 5.14 5.58 26.20
N ASP A 387 5.56 4.81 25.19
CA ASP A 387 6.85 4.10 25.21
C ASP A 387 7.99 5.04 24.86
N HIS A 388 8.52 5.77 25.84
CA HIS A 388 9.59 6.75 25.64
C HIS A 388 10.83 6.18 24.94
N ASP A 389 11.17 4.92 25.19
CA ASP A 389 12.34 4.25 24.60
C ASP A 389 12.11 3.81 23.14
N GLN A 390 10.87 3.88 22.67
CA GLN A 390 10.47 3.50 21.31
C GLN A 390 10.22 4.71 20.40
N ARG A 391 10.59 5.91 20.86
CA ARG A 391 10.50 7.14 20.05
C ARG A 391 11.62 7.23 19.03
N GLY A 392 11.37 8.00 17.98
CA GLY A 392 12.37 8.31 16.96
C GLY A 392 13.55 9.12 17.50
N LYS A 393 14.66 9.04 16.83
CA LYS A 393 15.92 9.72 17.23
C LYS A 393 16.00 11.19 16.81
N LEU A 394 15.01 11.74 16.11
CA LEU A 394 15.04 13.13 15.64
C LEU A 394 15.15 14.08 16.84
N ALA A 395 16.32 14.67 16.99
CA ALA A 395 16.66 15.57 18.08
C ALA A 395 16.73 17.04 17.64
N SER A 396 16.98 17.29 16.36
CA SER A 396 17.12 18.62 15.77
C SER A 396 16.22 18.80 14.56
N LEU A 397 15.39 19.84 14.59
CA LEU A 397 14.48 20.22 13.51
C LEU A 397 14.73 21.69 13.16
N ARG A 398 15.05 21.98 11.91
CA ARG A 398 15.29 23.32 11.39
C ARG A 398 14.24 23.69 10.36
N ILE A 399 13.47 24.74 10.65
CA ILE A 399 12.34 25.19 9.82
C ILE A 399 12.40 26.68 9.51
N GLU A 400 13.55 27.34 9.75
CA GLU A 400 13.73 28.76 9.49
C GLU A 400 13.38 29.10 8.03
N GLY A 401 12.62 30.15 7.80
CA GLY A 401 12.22 30.62 6.48
C GLY A 401 10.99 29.93 5.85
N LEU A 402 10.38 28.93 6.50
CA LEU A 402 9.21 28.20 5.95
C LEU A 402 7.91 29.00 6.17
N LYS A 403 7.75 30.13 5.50
CA LYS A 403 6.60 31.05 5.71
C LYS A 403 5.26 30.51 5.19
N GLN A 404 5.29 29.49 4.32
CA GLN A 404 4.07 28.86 3.77
C GLN A 404 3.61 27.65 4.58
N LEU A 405 4.32 27.32 5.68
CA LEU A 405 4.02 26.14 6.49
C LEU A 405 2.65 26.29 7.17
N GLU A 406 1.71 25.41 6.82
CA GLU A 406 0.34 25.33 7.34
C GLU A 406 0.22 24.25 8.42
N SER A 407 0.96 23.13 8.25
CA SER A 407 0.90 22.00 9.16
C SER A 407 2.30 21.48 9.50
N LEU A 408 2.64 21.49 10.79
CA LEU A 408 3.84 20.88 11.34
C LEU A 408 3.46 19.84 12.38
N ARG A 409 3.64 18.56 12.06
CA ARG A 409 3.34 17.45 12.97
C ARG A 409 4.56 16.56 13.12
N VAL A 410 5.21 16.62 14.27
CA VAL A 410 6.47 15.93 14.55
C VAL A 410 6.42 15.22 15.92
N PRO A 411 5.35 14.44 16.21
CA PRO A 411 5.20 13.77 17.49
C PRO A 411 6.11 12.53 17.61
N ASN A 412 6.28 12.06 18.86
CA ASN A 412 6.98 10.82 19.20
C ASN A 412 8.45 10.79 18.75
N ASN A 413 9.15 11.91 18.90
CA ASN A 413 10.56 12.04 18.58
C ASN A 413 11.38 12.41 19.85
N SER A 414 12.64 12.74 19.65
CA SER A 414 13.56 13.14 20.75
C SER A 414 13.91 14.62 20.68
N ILE A 415 13.05 15.46 20.09
CA ILE A 415 13.33 16.89 19.87
C ILE A 415 13.46 17.60 21.21
N LYS A 416 14.57 18.28 21.40
CA LYS A 416 14.85 19.15 22.55
C LYS A 416 14.61 20.62 22.25
N SER A 417 14.77 21.01 20.99
CA SER A 417 14.54 22.37 20.49
C SER A 417 14.13 22.35 19.03
N VAL A 418 13.30 23.31 18.64
CA VAL A 418 12.97 23.60 17.25
C VAL A 418 13.68 24.90 16.88
N PHE A 419 14.48 24.88 15.82
CA PHE A 419 15.17 26.08 15.35
C PHE A 419 14.25 26.88 14.44
N VAL A 420 13.92 28.07 14.89
CA VAL A 420 13.13 29.09 14.21
C VAL A 420 13.85 30.44 14.37
N GLU A 421 14.05 31.17 13.30
CA GLU A 421 14.56 32.53 13.38
C GLU A 421 13.36 33.45 13.62
N GLY A 422 13.31 34.20 14.71
CA GLY A 422 12.45 35.32 15.10
C GLY A 422 11.26 35.76 14.20
N GLU A 423 10.93 34.98 13.20
CA GLU A 423 9.93 35.21 12.17
C GLU A 423 8.59 34.59 12.57
N SER A 424 7.51 35.26 12.18
CA SER A 424 6.17 34.69 12.33
C SER A 424 5.90 33.65 11.23
N TYR A 425 5.16 32.60 11.56
CA TYR A 425 4.65 31.59 10.64
C TYR A 425 3.14 31.86 10.40
N PRO A 426 2.79 32.83 9.55
CA PRO A 426 1.42 33.34 9.46
C PRO A 426 0.44 32.33 8.89
N ALA A 427 0.89 31.34 8.14
CA ALA A 427 0.08 30.30 7.55
C ALA A 427 -0.12 29.08 8.48
N LEU A 428 0.60 28.98 9.60
CA LEU A 428 0.60 27.78 10.43
C LEU A 428 -0.74 27.63 11.17
N GLU A 429 -1.46 26.56 10.82
CA GLU A 429 -2.75 26.19 11.42
C GLU A 429 -2.67 25.00 12.37
N THR A 430 -1.71 24.11 12.14
CA THR A 430 -1.55 22.88 12.95
C THR A 430 -0.11 22.75 13.43
N LEU A 431 0.05 22.63 14.75
CA LEU A 431 1.33 22.37 15.40
C LEU A 431 1.19 21.20 16.37
N ASP A 432 1.88 20.07 16.10
CA ASP A 432 1.91 18.91 16.97
C ASP A 432 3.37 18.51 17.24
N LEU A 433 3.85 18.76 18.44
CA LEU A 433 5.17 18.41 18.97
C LEU A 433 5.04 17.49 20.19
N SER A 434 3.93 16.78 20.31
CA SER A 434 3.66 15.88 21.45
C SER A 434 4.68 14.75 21.52
N TYR A 435 4.86 14.20 22.71
CA TYR A 435 5.73 13.05 22.96
C TYR A 435 7.19 13.25 22.50
N ASN A 436 7.74 14.44 22.71
CA ASN A 436 9.14 14.79 22.45
C ASN A 436 9.93 14.94 23.76
N SER A 437 11.05 15.64 23.72
CA SER A 437 11.92 15.93 24.87
C SER A 437 12.10 17.44 25.09
N LEU A 438 11.11 18.24 24.68
CA LEU A 438 11.13 19.68 24.87
C LEU A 438 11.06 20.02 26.36
N THR A 439 11.91 20.93 26.80
CA THR A 439 11.78 21.51 28.13
C THR A 439 10.56 22.43 28.22
N PRO A 440 10.03 22.71 29.40
CA PRO A 440 8.94 23.68 29.55
C PRO A 440 9.24 25.03 28.90
N ALA A 441 10.45 25.55 29.04
CA ALA A 441 10.87 26.79 28.41
C ALA A 441 10.88 26.69 26.88
N ALA A 442 11.38 25.58 26.34
CA ALA A 442 11.36 25.34 24.89
C ALA A 442 9.93 25.23 24.33
N CYS A 443 8.99 24.61 25.07
CA CYS A 443 7.58 24.55 24.68
C CYS A 443 6.97 25.94 24.64
N ILE A 444 7.16 26.77 25.68
CA ILE A 444 6.63 28.13 25.74
C ILE A 444 7.20 28.96 24.58
N TRP A 445 8.51 28.92 24.40
CA TRP A 445 9.18 29.68 23.36
C TRP A 445 8.73 29.25 21.95
N THR A 446 8.65 27.94 21.71
CA THR A 446 8.17 27.40 20.44
C THR A 446 6.72 27.81 20.19
N TYR A 447 5.87 27.76 21.20
CA TYR A 447 4.49 28.20 21.08
C TYR A 447 4.38 29.70 20.82
N ALA A 448 5.19 30.52 21.46
CA ALA A 448 5.18 31.97 21.26
C ALA A 448 5.50 32.38 19.81
N ILE A 449 6.33 31.60 19.13
CA ILE A 449 6.76 31.85 17.76
C ILE A 449 5.89 31.13 16.72
N LEU A 450 5.60 29.84 16.95
CA LEU A 450 4.92 28.96 16.02
C LEU A 450 3.42 28.83 16.30
N GLY A 451 2.96 29.20 17.50
CA GLY A 451 1.56 29.03 17.88
C GLY A 451 0.63 29.74 16.90
N PRO A 452 -0.50 29.10 16.55
CA PRO A 452 -1.46 29.66 15.60
C PRO A 452 -1.96 31.01 16.08
N ARG A 453 -1.62 32.06 15.35
CA ARG A 453 -2.03 33.43 15.67
C ARG A 453 -3.44 33.68 15.17
N LYS A 454 -4.27 34.32 16.02
CA LYS A 454 -5.50 34.91 15.52
C LYS A 454 -5.16 35.94 14.43
N LYS A 455 -5.89 35.89 13.34
CA LYS A 455 -5.70 36.80 12.21
C LYS A 455 -5.90 38.28 12.58
N ASP A 456 -6.63 38.60 13.64
CA ASP A 456 -6.93 39.98 14.06
C ASP A 456 -6.90 40.10 15.58
N ALA A 457 -5.93 40.84 16.09
CA ALA A 457 -5.81 41.19 17.50
C ALA A 457 -6.97 42.14 17.97
N GLU A 458 -7.80 42.61 17.04
CA GLU A 458 -8.91 43.54 17.32
C GLU A 458 -10.20 42.84 17.79
N ASP A 459 -10.34 41.53 17.53
CA ASP A 459 -11.53 40.76 17.95
C ASP A 459 -11.42 40.09 19.31
N TYR A 460 -10.49 40.50 20.16
CA TYR A 460 -10.40 40.02 21.54
C TYR A 460 -11.37 40.73 22.44
N ASP A 461 -12.68 40.56 22.20
CA ASP A 461 -13.71 40.90 23.18
C ASP A 461 -13.73 39.83 24.28
N ARG A 462 -13.27 40.21 25.48
CA ARG A 462 -13.28 39.37 26.70
C ARG A 462 -14.70 38.90 27.09
N SER A 463 -15.76 39.39 26.44
CA SER A 463 -17.15 39.05 26.70
C SER A 463 -17.64 37.81 25.92
N ILE A 464 -16.93 37.35 24.89
CA ILE A 464 -17.41 36.26 24.04
C ILE A 464 -16.81 34.93 24.47
N LYS A 465 -17.41 34.31 25.49
CA LYS A 465 -17.19 32.90 25.86
C LYS A 465 -17.63 31.87 24.81
N GLN A 466 -18.04 32.28 23.62
CA GLN A 466 -18.62 31.42 22.59
C GLN A 466 -18.31 31.90 21.17
N SER A 467 -17.10 32.20 20.82
CA SER A 467 -16.80 32.31 19.39
C SER A 467 -16.28 30.96 18.86
N LYS A 468 -17.00 30.41 17.88
CA LYS A 468 -16.70 29.20 17.12
C LYS A 468 -15.47 29.36 16.20
N VAL A 469 -14.40 29.90 16.66
CA VAL A 469 -13.10 29.78 15.98
C VAL A 469 -12.42 28.60 16.61
N SER A 470 -12.52 27.47 15.94
CA SER A 470 -11.72 26.29 16.26
C SER A 470 -10.25 26.63 16.03
N LEU A 471 -9.59 27.16 17.05
CA LEU A 471 -8.14 27.14 17.13
C LEU A 471 -7.78 25.66 17.19
N LYS A 472 -7.22 25.11 16.11
CA LYS A 472 -6.63 23.78 16.18
C LYS A 472 -5.50 23.87 17.20
N PRO A 473 -5.53 23.13 18.32
CA PRO A 473 -4.58 23.33 19.40
C PRO A 473 -3.19 22.92 18.96
N ALA A 474 -2.19 23.70 19.33
CA ALA A 474 -0.82 23.20 19.35
C ALA A 474 -0.70 22.14 20.44
N ILE A 475 -0.20 20.95 20.13
CA ILE A 475 -0.14 19.82 21.05
C ILE A 475 1.30 19.61 21.53
N PHE A 476 1.51 19.72 22.84
CA PHE A 476 2.81 19.54 23.50
C PHE A 476 2.78 18.46 24.59
N GLU A 477 1.78 17.61 24.60
CA GLU A 477 1.64 16.56 25.63
C GLU A 477 2.77 15.52 25.59
N GLY A 478 2.90 14.74 26.64
CA GLY A 478 3.77 13.56 26.69
C GLY A 478 5.26 13.82 26.51
N GLN A 479 5.76 15.02 26.86
CA GLN A 479 7.20 15.31 26.78
C GLN A 479 7.98 14.39 27.73
N ALA A 480 9.18 13.97 27.31
CA ALA A 480 10.07 13.19 28.15
C ALA A 480 10.48 14.00 29.40
N PRO A 481 10.66 13.35 30.54
CA PRO A 481 11.13 14.01 31.75
C PRO A 481 12.48 14.72 31.54
N PHE A 482 12.59 15.96 32.01
CA PHE A 482 13.80 16.76 31.87
C PHE A 482 14.73 16.58 33.06
N ASP A 483 16.03 16.82 32.86
CA ASP A 483 17.03 16.67 33.90
C ASP A 483 17.04 17.91 34.83
N VAL A 484 16.96 17.67 36.13
CA VAL A 484 17.20 18.67 37.20
C VAL A 484 18.26 18.11 38.16
N VAL A 485 19.33 18.86 38.36
CA VAL A 485 20.41 18.47 39.27
C VAL A 485 20.33 19.34 40.50
N LEU A 486 20.03 18.71 41.62
CA LEU A 486 20.03 19.33 42.95
C LEU A 486 21.00 18.58 43.89
N ASP A 487 21.69 19.31 44.77
CA ASP A 487 22.47 18.71 45.84
C ASP A 487 21.52 18.32 46.99
N THR A 488 21.11 17.07 46.99
CA THR A 488 20.12 16.53 47.93
C THR A 488 20.70 16.17 49.30
N ASN A 489 22.01 16.36 49.49
CA ASN A 489 22.66 16.10 50.80
C ASN A 489 22.55 17.27 51.77
N LYS A 490 21.91 18.36 51.37
CA LYS A 490 21.69 19.56 52.18
C LYS A 490 20.31 20.14 51.92
N ASP A 491 19.87 21.00 52.82
CA ASP A 491 18.71 21.84 52.59
C ASP A 491 18.95 22.74 51.38
N PHE A 492 17.96 22.90 50.55
CA PHE A 492 18.02 23.75 49.37
C PHE A 492 16.92 24.82 49.38
N SER A 493 17.28 25.99 48.91
CA SER A 493 16.38 27.14 48.80
C SER A 493 15.63 27.14 47.46
N TYR A 494 14.62 28.00 47.38
CA TYR A 494 13.99 28.31 46.08
C TYR A 494 15.01 28.76 45.03
N ALA A 495 16.06 29.52 45.47
CA ALA A 495 17.11 29.95 44.56
C ALA A 495 17.91 28.76 43.97
N ASP A 496 18.17 27.72 44.78
CA ASP A 496 18.85 26.51 44.31
C ASP A 496 17.98 25.76 43.28
N VAL A 497 16.68 25.62 43.55
CA VAL A 497 15.71 25.05 42.61
C VAL A 497 15.63 25.89 41.33
N ALA A 498 15.52 27.21 41.46
CA ALA A 498 15.47 28.12 40.33
C ALA A 498 16.74 28.03 39.49
N GLN A 499 17.92 27.91 40.12
CA GLN A 499 19.18 27.75 39.40
C GLN A 499 19.26 26.41 38.67
N ALA A 500 18.83 25.33 39.31
CA ALA A 500 18.82 24.00 38.70
C ALA A 500 17.83 23.93 37.52
N LEU A 501 16.66 24.55 37.64
CA LEU A 501 15.69 24.66 36.55
C LEU A 501 16.20 25.54 35.41
N LYS A 502 16.89 26.63 35.72
CA LYS A 502 17.53 27.49 34.72
C LYS A 502 18.65 26.78 33.99
N ALA A 503 19.42 25.93 34.66
CA ALA A 503 20.42 25.06 34.03
C ALA A 503 19.77 24.01 33.13
N ALA A 504 18.55 23.58 33.44
CA ALA A 504 17.70 22.72 32.59
C ALA A 504 16.93 23.52 31.52
N GLN A 505 17.35 24.75 31.19
CA GLN A 505 16.73 25.66 30.20
C GLN A 505 15.31 26.09 30.58
N PHE A 506 15.04 26.20 31.85
CA PHE A 506 13.76 26.68 32.36
C PHE A 506 13.94 27.94 33.22
N ASP A 507 13.20 29.02 32.95
CA ASP A 507 13.25 30.25 33.75
C ASP A 507 12.05 30.35 34.70
N PRO A 508 12.29 30.12 36.02
CA PRO A 508 11.22 30.18 37.01
C PRO A 508 10.78 31.59 37.35
N SER A 509 11.45 32.64 36.84
CA SER A 509 11.08 34.03 37.10
C SER A 509 9.88 34.54 36.32
N SER A 510 9.44 33.79 35.30
CA SER A 510 8.23 34.12 34.56
C SER A 510 6.98 33.81 35.38
N THR A 511 6.10 34.78 35.48
CA THR A 511 4.87 34.69 36.28
C THR A 511 3.91 33.61 35.79
N GLY A 512 3.24 32.90 36.70
CA GLY A 512 2.18 31.96 36.38
C GLY A 512 2.52 30.47 36.44
N TYR A 513 3.63 30.09 37.03
CA TYR A 513 4.05 28.70 37.18
C TYR A 513 3.71 28.11 38.53
N LEU A 514 3.31 26.83 38.53
CA LEU A 514 3.11 26.05 39.75
C LEU A 514 4.11 24.90 39.81
N PHE A 515 4.89 24.82 40.85
CA PHE A 515 5.81 23.72 41.12
C PHE A 515 5.21 22.74 42.12
N VAL A 516 5.35 21.47 41.86
CA VAL A 516 4.95 20.41 42.76
C VAL A 516 6.12 19.43 42.90
N LEU A 517 6.63 19.29 44.11
CA LEU A 517 7.60 18.26 44.45
C LEU A 517 6.85 16.97 44.80
N ARG A 518 7.24 15.85 44.21
CA ARG A 518 6.64 14.54 44.48
C ARG A 518 7.68 13.56 45.03
N TYR A 519 7.24 12.74 45.98
CA TYR A 519 7.97 11.60 46.52
C TYR A 519 7.42 10.31 45.92
N GLY A 520 8.30 9.50 45.31
CA GLY A 520 7.92 8.22 44.71
C GLY A 520 7.00 8.31 43.48
N THR A 521 6.54 7.17 42.99
CA THR A 521 5.66 7.03 41.83
C THR A 521 4.16 7.26 42.12
N GLU A 522 3.76 7.23 43.42
CA GLU A 522 2.37 7.45 43.83
C GLU A 522 2.11 8.92 44.20
N LEU A 523 0.89 9.38 43.83
CA LEU A 523 0.34 10.66 44.26
C LEU A 523 0.06 10.59 45.76
N THR A 524 1.03 10.97 46.58
CA THR A 524 0.76 11.16 48.01
C THR A 524 0.12 12.53 48.24
N SER A 525 -0.79 12.60 49.23
CA SER A 525 -1.51 13.83 49.62
C SER A 525 -0.63 14.95 50.18
N SER A 526 0.66 14.74 50.26
CA SER A 526 1.66 15.68 50.80
C SER A 526 2.52 16.29 49.70
N ALA A 527 1.91 16.86 48.67
CA ALA A 527 2.64 17.67 47.70
C ALA A 527 2.77 19.09 48.22
N ASP A 528 3.99 19.55 48.41
CA ASP A 528 4.27 20.96 48.70
C ASP A 528 4.21 21.75 47.39
N PHE A 529 3.38 22.80 47.40
CA PHE A 529 3.16 23.65 46.24
C PHE A 529 3.99 24.93 46.35
N LEU A 530 4.69 25.28 45.29
CA LEU A 530 5.27 26.60 45.09
C LEU A 530 4.51 27.36 44.04
N THR A 531 3.97 28.51 44.38
CA THR A 531 3.31 29.40 43.42
C THR A 531 4.19 30.63 43.19
N GLY A 532 4.33 31.05 41.91
CA GLY A 532 5.22 32.15 41.52
C GLY A 532 4.73 33.55 41.93
N ASP A 533 3.43 33.75 42.17
CA ASP A 533 2.86 35.04 42.51
C ASP A 533 2.70 35.21 44.02
N GLY A 534 3.44 36.17 44.60
CA GLY A 534 3.25 36.61 45.96
C GLY A 534 4.00 35.86 47.06
N ILE A 535 4.90 34.94 46.73
CA ILE A 535 5.73 34.26 47.68
C ILE A 535 7.05 35.02 47.86
N ASP A 536 7.43 35.28 49.12
CA ASP A 536 8.75 35.80 49.46
C ASP A 536 9.79 34.67 49.31
N THR A 537 10.26 34.50 48.08
CA THR A 537 11.19 33.44 47.69
C THR A 537 12.54 33.52 48.37
N ALA A 538 12.87 34.66 49.02
CA ALA A 538 14.12 34.84 49.74
C ALA A 538 14.15 34.10 51.10
N LYS A 539 13.01 33.64 51.59
CA LYS A 539 12.90 32.98 52.91
C LYS A 539 12.51 31.51 52.84
N PHE A 540 12.34 30.96 51.63
CA PHE A 540 11.89 29.57 51.47
C PHE A 540 13.09 28.62 51.44
N THR A 541 13.16 27.71 52.41
CA THR A 541 14.14 26.62 52.43
C THR A 541 13.42 25.30 52.55
N TRP A 542 13.93 24.28 51.87
CA TRP A 542 13.43 22.93 51.95
C TRP A 542 14.47 21.97 52.45
N SER A 543 14.03 21.04 53.31
CA SER A 543 14.79 19.85 53.67
C SER A 543 14.00 18.61 53.26
N PHE A 544 14.69 17.58 52.84
CA PHE A 544 14.04 16.29 52.62
C PHE A 544 13.75 15.63 53.97
N SER A 545 12.48 15.56 54.35
CA SER A 545 12.06 14.86 55.57
C SER A 545 12.14 13.33 55.48
N LYS A 546 12.29 12.80 54.27
CA LYS A 546 12.44 11.38 53.99
C LYS A 546 13.49 11.16 52.89
N HIS A 547 14.34 10.16 53.08
CA HIS A 547 15.22 9.72 52.01
C HIS A 547 14.42 8.91 50.97
N GLY A 548 14.60 9.19 49.70
CA GLY A 548 13.85 8.51 48.63
C GLY A 548 14.07 9.13 47.27
N GLU A 549 13.15 8.81 46.35
CA GLU A 549 13.18 9.30 44.99
C GLU A 549 12.17 10.43 44.82
N TYR A 550 12.61 11.54 44.25
CA TYR A 550 11.81 12.74 44.03
C TYR A 550 11.84 13.15 42.56
N ASN A 551 10.78 13.82 42.10
CA ASN A 551 10.79 14.56 40.87
C ASN A 551 10.04 15.88 41.00
N PHE A 552 10.39 16.84 40.18
CA PHE A 552 9.60 18.06 40.02
C PHE A 552 8.51 17.88 38.99
N ARG A 553 7.31 18.28 39.36
CA ARG A 553 6.21 18.44 38.41
C ARG A 553 5.92 19.91 38.25
N PHE A 554 5.85 20.30 36.99
CA PHE A 554 5.65 21.66 36.58
C PHE A 554 4.26 21.81 35.95
N LYS A 555 3.44 22.74 36.45
CA LYS A 555 2.12 23.07 35.92
C LYS A 555 2.03 24.56 35.63
N PHE A 556 1.32 24.93 34.60
CA PHE A 556 1.01 26.31 34.28
C PHE A 556 -0.11 26.81 35.21
N GLY A 557 0.01 28.03 35.71
CA GLY A 557 -1.03 28.67 36.53
C GLY A 557 -2.24 29.10 35.69
N THR A 558 -3.30 29.48 36.39
CA THR A 558 -4.63 29.76 35.80
C THR A 558 -4.70 30.90 34.77
N TYR A 559 -3.66 31.71 34.62
CA TYR A 559 -3.61 32.80 33.65
C TYR A 559 -3.23 32.39 32.22
N PHE A 560 -2.75 31.16 32.03
CA PHE A 560 -2.47 30.59 30.72
C PHE A 560 -3.41 29.43 30.42
N VAL A 561 -4.72 29.68 30.53
CA VAL A 561 -5.74 28.70 30.13
C VAL A 561 -5.83 28.72 28.60
N LEU A 562 -4.87 28.06 27.97
CA LEU A 562 -5.03 27.53 26.62
C LEU A 562 -5.38 26.05 26.78
N ASP A 563 -6.65 25.80 27.11
CA ASP A 563 -7.18 24.44 27.24
C ASP A 563 -6.80 23.63 26.00
N GLY A 564 -6.07 22.53 26.21
CA GLY A 564 -5.66 21.61 25.17
C GLY A 564 -4.31 21.89 24.50
N VAL A 565 -3.57 22.94 24.88
CA VAL A 565 -2.24 23.24 24.31
C VAL A 565 -1.13 22.56 25.10
N PHE A 566 -1.19 22.58 26.41
CA PHE A 566 -0.23 21.96 27.30
C PHE A 566 -0.85 20.81 28.09
N PRO A 567 -0.05 19.80 28.50
CA PRO A 567 -0.59 18.68 29.26
C PRO A 567 -1.21 19.18 30.57
N ALA A 568 -2.46 18.74 30.84
CA ALA A 568 -3.16 19.08 32.10
C ALA A 568 -2.34 18.66 33.35
N GLU A 569 -1.50 17.67 33.20
CA GLU A 569 -0.61 17.15 34.24
C GLU A 569 0.67 17.99 34.42
N GLY A 570 0.99 18.85 33.45
CA GLY A 570 2.26 19.60 33.40
C GLY A 570 3.45 18.77 32.96
N PHE A 571 4.65 19.33 33.13
CA PHE A 571 5.92 18.69 32.81
C PHE A 571 6.53 18.08 34.07
N THR A 572 7.24 16.98 33.91
CA THR A 572 7.86 16.26 35.04
C THR A 572 9.36 16.11 34.80
N SER A 573 10.18 16.41 35.85
CA SER A 573 11.60 16.13 35.79
C SER A 573 11.87 14.63 35.88
N LYS A 574 13.08 14.19 35.50
CA LYS A 574 13.54 12.86 35.86
C LYS A 574 13.62 12.76 37.39
N THR A 575 13.44 11.54 37.87
CA THR A 575 13.55 11.25 39.31
C THR A 575 14.99 11.40 39.78
N PHE A 576 15.16 12.03 40.92
CA PHE A 576 16.43 12.13 41.61
C PHE A 576 16.29 11.55 43.03
N LYS A 577 17.40 11.13 43.63
CA LYS A 577 17.42 10.52 44.96
C LYS A 577 17.87 11.54 45.98
N SER A 578 17.17 11.58 47.11
CA SER A 578 17.59 12.33 48.30
C SER A 578 18.45 11.50 49.21
#